data_1e1afad9d8212632d3894e0558afd584
#
_entry.id   1e1afad9d8212632d3894e0558afd584
#
_cell.length_a   1.000
_cell.length_b   1.000
_cell.length_c   1.000
_cell.angle_alpha   90.00
_cell.angle_beta   90.00
_cell.angle_gamma   90.00
#
_symmetry.space_group_name_H-M   'P 1'
#
loop_
_entity.id
_entity.type
_entity.pdbx_description
1 polymer ?
#
loop_
_entity_poly.entity_id
_entity_poly.type
_entity_poly.pdbx_seq_one_letter_code
_entity_poly.pdbx_strand_id
1 'polypeptide(L)'
;TGQGPEWLTLPLDGQFIHFPLETLSQREQALLNLQESQPALQSSVQDVWHQFLVQKKGGLPTKLERVQLLYLEHGIPLSSDLLDLFYGLLPHLTALVELHATRTLLVLDQTIPFEVEALIQDILPAVESDFGTKLTIFFGNSWTKLQAEELRQVFDSEYQLFSDFVPLKGSEQTISFAKMALWARSGQLNLGVIPEKIRHYIDESKDMVDIIEAMWTSQTNLVQTAQKLFMHRNSLQYKLDKFHSLSGLNLKNLDDLAFCHQIGRAHV
;
A
#
# COMPACT_ATOMS: atom_id res chain seq x y z
N THR A 1 39.48 -29.90 28.95
CA THR A 1 38.32 -29.76 28.09
C THR A 1 38.21 -28.30 27.71
N GLY A 2 38.97 -27.89 26.69
CA GLY A 2 38.95 -26.53 26.17
C GLY A 2 37.84 -26.42 25.12
N GLN A 3 36.87 -25.53 25.30
CA GLN A 3 36.02 -25.05 24.22
C GLN A 3 36.93 -24.20 23.33
N GLY A 4 37.04 -24.56 22.03
CA GLY A 4 37.73 -23.72 21.06
C GLY A 4 37.00 -22.40 20.86
N PRO A 5 37.66 -21.34 20.33
CA PRO A 5 37.00 -20.05 20.10
C PRO A 5 35.77 -20.24 19.20
N GLU A 6 34.63 -19.72 19.61
CA GLU A 6 33.45 -19.65 18.77
C GLU A 6 33.67 -18.63 17.63
N TRP A 7 33.38 -19.02 16.40
CA TRP A 7 33.58 -18.22 15.21
C TRP A 7 32.24 -17.78 14.64
N LEU A 8 32.10 -16.49 14.35
CA LEU A 8 31.03 -15.95 13.55
C LEU A 8 31.43 -16.01 12.08
N THR A 9 30.60 -16.61 11.23
CA THR A 9 30.85 -16.77 9.80
C THR A 9 29.86 -15.92 9.03
N LEU A 10 30.33 -14.96 8.22
CA LEU A 10 29.50 -14.10 7.40
C LEU A 10 29.77 -14.34 5.92
N PRO A 11 28.72 -14.44 5.07
CA PRO A 11 28.90 -14.47 3.64
C PRO A 11 29.22 -13.04 3.11
N LEU A 12 30.23 -12.92 2.26
CA LEU A 12 30.59 -11.69 1.56
C LEU A 12 31.04 -12.05 0.13
N ASP A 13 30.32 -11.56 -0.88
CA ASP A 13 30.64 -11.71 -2.30
C ASP A 13 30.97 -13.17 -2.73
N GLY A 14 30.19 -14.14 -2.24
CA GLY A 14 30.40 -15.56 -2.57
C GLY A 14 31.54 -16.23 -1.79
N GLN A 15 32.16 -15.56 -0.84
CA GLN A 15 33.15 -16.07 0.11
C GLN A 15 32.62 -15.97 1.54
N PHE A 16 33.20 -16.75 2.45
CA PHE A 16 32.85 -16.69 3.86
C PHE A 16 33.99 -16.02 4.63
N ILE A 17 33.68 -15.02 5.42
CA ILE A 17 34.61 -14.39 6.35
C ILE A 17 34.31 -14.91 7.76
N HIS A 18 35.36 -15.35 8.48
CA HIS A 18 35.24 -15.87 9.82
C HIS A 18 35.86 -14.90 10.82
N PHE A 19 35.09 -14.52 11.83
CA PHE A 19 35.53 -13.64 12.92
C PHE A 19 35.51 -14.39 14.24
N PRO A 20 36.60 -14.38 15.05
CA PRO A 20 36.53 -14.90 16.41
C PRO A 20 35.61 -14.04 17.26
N LEU A 21 34.60 -14.63 17.89
CA LEU A 21 33.60 -13.89 18.70
C LEU A 21 34.23 -13.09 19.84
N GLU A 22 35.39 -13.55 20.35
CA GLU A 22 36.14 -12.87 21.40
C GLU A 22 36.69 -11.50 20.97
N THR A 23 36.81 -11.23 19.68
CA THR A 23 37.34 -9.96 19.14
C THR A 23 36.25 -8.91 18.91
N LEU A 24 34.99 -9.29 19.03
CA LEU A 24 33.84 -8.42 18.79
C LEU A 24 33.22 -7.96 20.11
N SER A 25 32.95 -6.68 20.21
CA SER A 25 32.16 -6.14 21.35
C SER A 25 30.74 -6.69 21.34
N GLN A 26 30.07 -6.73 22.49
CA GLN A 26 28.67 -7.17 22.60
C GLN A 26 27.73 -6.41 21.64
N ARG A 27 28.04 -5.14 21.36
CA ARG A 27 27.27 -4.30 20.45
C ARG A 27 27.48 -4.71 18.99
N GLU A 28 28.70 -5.04 18.61
CA GLU A 28 29.04 -5.54 17.25
C GLU A 28 28.45 -6.94 17.02
N GLN A 29 28.52 -7.82 18.01
CA GLN A 29 27.85 -9.13 17.94
C GLN A 29 26.34 -8.99 17.79
N ALA A 30 25.70 -8.07 18.53
CA ALA A 30 24.27 -7.80 18.40
C ALA A 30 23.90 -7.23 17.03
N LEU A 31 24.71 -6.34 16.44
CA LEU A 31 24.48 -5.78 15.10
C LEU A 31 24.65 -6.85 13.99
N LEU A 32 25.65 -7.73 14.12
CA LEU A 32 25.89 -8.81 13.17
C LEU A 32 24.80 -9.89 13.25
N ASN A 33 24.35 -10.25 14.46
CA ASN A 33 23.21 -11.16 14.65
C ASN A 33 21.89 -10.58 14.11
N LEU A 34 21.72 -9.26 14.12
CA LEU A 34 20.56 -8.61 13.48
C LEU A 34 20.62 -8.72 11.94
N GLN A 35 21.81 -8.66 11.33
CA GLN A 35 21.98 -8.88 9.89
C GLN A 35 21.72 -10.34 9.48
N GLU A 36 22.17 -11.33 10.26
CA GLU A 36 21.87 -12.74 9.99
C GLU A 36 20.40 -13.10 10.20
N SER A 37 19.71 -12.38 11.08
CA SER A 37 18.29 -12.63 11.40
C SER A 37 17.32 -12.01 10.39
N GLN A 38 17.73 -10.98 9.65
CA GLN A 38 16.82 -10.26 8.75
C GLN A 38 16.27 -11.11 7.58
N PRO A 39 17.06 -11.89 6.82
CA PRO A 39 16.53 -12.70 5.72
C PRO A 39 15.55 -13.79 6.20
N ALA A 40 15.85 -14.45 7.30
CA ALA A 40 15.01 -15.53 7.84
C ALA A 40 13.71 -14.98 8.45
N LEU A 41 13.75 -13.83 9.12
CA LEU A 41 12.56 -13.15 9.65
C LEU A 41 11.69 -12.58 8.52
N GLN A 42 12.28 -11.99 7.49
CA GLN A 42 11.57 -11.50 6.31
C GLN A 42 10.86 -12.64 5.57
N SER A 43 11.54 -13.77 5.32
CA SER A 43 10.96 -14.96 4.71
C SER A 43 9.75 -15.47 5.52
N SER A 44 9.87 -15.57 6.84
CA SER A 44 8.76 -16.02 7.69
C SER A 44 7.55 -15.07 7.68
N VAL A 45 7.79 -13.77 7.64
CA VAL A 45 6.73 -12.75 7.57
C VAL A 45 6.03 -12.77 6.20
N GLN A 46 6.79 -12.90 5.11
CA GLN A 46 6.25 -13.07 3.77
C GLN A 46 5.36 -14.30 3.66
N ASP A 47 5.79 -15.42 4.20
CA ASP A 47 5.04 -16.67 4.21
C ASP A 47 3.72 -16.55 4.97
N VAL A 48 3.70 -15.86 6.11
CA VAL A 48 2.48 -15.66 6.90
C VAL A 48 1.48 -14.75 6.17
N TRP A 49 1.94 -13.67 5.54
CA TRP A 49 1.09 -12.80 4.74
C TRP A 49 0.57 -13.50 3.48
N HIS A 50 1.40 -14.30 2.81
CA HIS A 50 0.98 -15.11 1.68
C HIS A 50 -0.10 -16.14 2.08
N GLN A 51 0.10 -16.86 3.20
CA GLN A 51 -0.91 -17.77 3.73
C GLN A 51 -2.23 -17.05 4.03
N PHE A 52 -2.14 -15.88 4.65
CA PHE A 52 -3.30 -15.09 5.03
C PHE A 52 -4.09 -14.55 3.82
N LEU A 53 -3.42 -13.87 2.87
CA LEU A 53 -4.07 -13.19 1.75
C LEU A 53 -4.38 -14.14 0.59
N VAL A 54 -3.41 -14.98 0.19
CA VAL A 54 -3.51 -15.81 -1.01
C VAL A 54 -4.16 -17.16 -0.70
N GLN A 55 -3.67 -17.85 0.33
CA GLN A 55 -4.20 -19.18 0.69
C GLN A 55 -5.46 -19.11 1.57
N LYS A 56 -5.85 -17.90 2.02
CA LYS A 56 -7.01 -17.67 2.92
C LYS A 56 -6.92 -18.44 4.23
N LYS A 57 -5.71 -18.68 4.73
CA LYS A 57 -5.44 -19.42 5.97
C LYS A 57 -4.93 -18.50 7.08
N GLY A 58 -5.12 -18.94 8.31
CA GLY A 58 -4.64 -18.20 9.49
C GLY A 58 -5.44 -16.94 9.81
N GLY A 59 -5.03 -16.23 10.85
CA GLY A 59 -5.55 -14.92 11.25
C GLY A 59 -4.76 -13.78 10.62
N LEU A 60 -5.15 -12.54 10.94
CA LEU A 60 -4.42 -11.35 10.52
C LEU A 60 -2.98 -11.40 11.08
N PRO A 61 -1.94 -11.35 10.22
CA PRO A 61 -0.56 -11.50 10.66
C PRO A 61 -0.11 -10.44 11.67
N THR A 62 -0.53 -9.20 11.43
CA THR A 62 -0.25 -8.05 12.28
C THR A 62 -1.46 -7.12 12.27
N LYS A 63 -1.86 -6.66 13.46
CA LYS A 63 -2.94 -5.67 13.55
C LYS A 63 -2.42 -4.32 13.09
N LEU A 64 -2.98 -3.81 12.00
CA LEU A 64 -2.69 -2.50 11.46
C LEU A 64 -3.91 -1.59 11.62
N GLU A 65 -3.73 -0.40 12.17
CA GLU A 65 -4.81 0.60 12.25
C GLU A 65 -5.14 1.17 10.86
N ARG A 66 -4.13 1.19 9.99
CA ARG A 66 -4.27 1.60 8.59
C ARG A 66 -3.34 0.76 7.72
N VAL A 67 -3.88 0.20 6.66
CA VAL A 67 -3.14 -0.64 5.71
C VAL A 67 -3.32 -0.13 4.29
N GLN A 68 -2.24 -0.12 3.52
CA GLN A 68 -2.28 0.11 2.08
C GLN A 68 -1.60 -1.04 1.36
N LEU A 69 -2.21 -1.50 0.28
CA LEU A 69 -1.70 -2.57 -0.57
C LEU A 69 -1.22 -1.97 -1.90
N LEU A 70 0.02 -2.25 -2.28
CA LEU A 70 0.55 -1.86 -3.58
C LEU A 70 0.78 -3.11 -4.42
N TYR A 71 0.21 -3.13 -5.61
CA TYR A 71 0.28 -4.27 -6.53
C TYR A 71 1.26 -3.94 -7.64
N LEU A 72 2.30 -4.76 -7.77
CA LEU A 72 3.35 -4.61 -8.75
C LEU A 72 3.24 -5.68 -9.82
N GLU A 73 3.22 -5.29 -11.08
CA GLU A 73 3.47 -6.16 -12.23
C GLU A 73 4.89 -5.91 -12.74
N HIS A 74 5.63 -6.97 -12.97
CA HIS A 74 7.00 -6.93 -13.47
C HIS A 74 7.23 -8.05 -14.50
N GLY A 75 8.03 -7.77 -15.52
CA GLY A 75 8.23 -8.72 -16.62
C GLY A 75 9.13 -9.90 -16.29
N ILE A 76 9.98 -9.75 -15.27
CA ILE A 76 10.93 -10.75 -14.76
C ILE A 76 10.88 -10.76 -13.25
N PRO A 77 11.21 -11.88 -12.58
CA PRO A 77 11.25 -11.93 -11.11
C PRO A 77 12.11 -10.79 -10.54
N LEU A 78 11.68 -10.20 -9.45
CA LEU A 78 12.42 -9.12 -8.79
C LEU A 78 13.72 -9.68 -8.19
N SER A 79 14.83 -8.95 -8.39
CA SER A 79 16.12 -9.31 -7.79
C SER A 79 16.11 -9.03 -6.28
N SER A 80 16.96 -9.73 -5.52
CA SER A 80 17.17 -9.46 -4.10
C SER A 80 17.49 -8.00 -3.82
N ASP A 81 18.37 -7.41 -4.63
CA ASP A 81 18.81 -6.02 -4.48
C ASP A 81 17.65 -5.02 -4.65
N LEU A 82 16.71 -5.31 -5.57
CA LEU A 82 15.50 -4.49 -5.74
C LEU A 82 14.52 -4.66 -4.57
N LEU A 83 14.41 -5.89 -4.04
CA LEU A 83 13.61 -6.12 -2.83
C LEU A 83 14.20 -5.38 -1.62
N ASP A 84 15.53 -5.41 -1.45
CA ASP A 84 16.24 -4.69 -0.39
C ASP A 84 16.10 -3.17 -0.55
N LEU A 85 16.10 -2.67 -1.80
CA LEU A 85 15.82 -1.27 -2.10
C LEU A 85 14.42 -0.86 -1.60
N PHE A 86 13.38 -1.66 -1.86
CA PHE A 86 12.04 -1.37 -1.35
C PHE A 86 11.98 -1.36 0.18
N TYR A 87 12.63 -2.31 0.85
CA TYR A 87 12.72 -2.32 2.32
C TYR A 87 13.48 -1.11 2.87
N GLY A 88 14.50 -0.63 2.17
CA GLY A 88 15.27 0.54 2.58
C GLY A 88 14.57 1.88 2.33
N LEU A 89 13.76 1.96 1.28
CA LEU A 89 13.13 3.22 0.85
C LEU A 89 11.71 3.41 1.39
N LEU A 90 10.96 2.33 1.59
CA LEU A 90 9.57 2.43 2.02
C LEU A 90 9.46 2.34 3.54
N PRO A 91 9.22 3.48 4.23
CA PRO A 91 8.98 3.45 5.65
C PRO A 91 7.74 2.58 5.92
N HIS A 92 7.81 1.78 6.98
CA HIS A 92 6.71 0.92 7.41
C HIS A 92 6.27 -0.16 6.41
N LEU A 93 7.15 -0.57 5.47
CA LEU A 93 6.91 -1.76 4.66
C LEU A 93 6.87 -2.99 5.58
N THR A 94 5.67 -3.57 5.69
CA THR A 94 5.40 -4.69 6.60
C THR A 94 5.75 -6.03 5.95
N ALA A 95 5.43 -6.18 4.66
CA ALA A 95 5.74 -7.40 3.91
C ALA A 95 5.82 -7.14 2.40
N LEU A 96 6.66 -7.95 1.74
CA LEU A 96 6.67 -8.20 0.31
C LEU A 96 6.12 -9.60 0.09
N VAL A 97 5.04 -9.73 -0.66
CA VAL A 97 4.37 -11.02 -0.90
C VAL A 97 4.40 -11.33 -2.38
N GLU A 98 5.12 -12.37 -2.76
CA GLU A 98 5.07 -12.88 -4.13
C GLU A 98 3.69 -13.51 -4.39
N LEU A 99 2.92 -12.94 -5.30
CA LEU A 99 1.62 -13.46 -5.70
C LEU A 99 1.77 -14.53 -6.79
N HIS A 100 2.67 -14.28 -7.72
CA HIS A 100 3.21 -15.23 -8.70
C HIS A 100 4.49 -14.64 -9.34
N ALA A 101 5.12 -15.38 -10.27
CA ALA A 101 6.44 -15.07 -10.82
C ALA A 101 6.62 -13.64 -11.38
N THR A 102 5.55 -12.95 -11.77
CA THR A 102 5.58 -11.59 -12.33
C THR A 102 4.76 -10.58 -11.52
N ARG A 103 4.28 -10.97 -10.34
CA ARG A 103 3.47 -10.08 -9.49
C ARG A 103 3.87 -10.15 -8.03
N THR A 104 4.10 -8.99 -7.47
CA THR A 104 4.43 -8.82 -6.06
C THR A 104 3.47 -7.83 -5.42
N LEU A 105 3.09 -8.10 -4.20
CA LEU A 105 2.31 -7.23 -3.34
C LEU A 105 3.21 -6.63 -2.26
N LEU A 106 3.13 -5.32 -2.08
CA LEU A 106 3.70 -4.65 -0.91
C LEU A 106 2.59 -4.35 0.08
N VAL A 107 2.79 -4.73 1.32
CA VAL A 107 1.89 -4.43 2.45
C VAL A 107 2.50 -3.32 3.27
N LEU A 108 1.87 -2.16 3.31
CA LEU A 108 2.35 -0.98 4.02
C LEU A 108 1.49 -0.68 5.25
N ASP A 109 2.14 -0.41 6.37
CA ASP A 109 1.50 0.21 7.53
C ASP A 109 1.44 1.73 7.31
N GLN A 110 0.24 2.25 7.10
CA GLN A 110 -0.04 3.67 6.92
C GLN A 110 -0.63 4.30 8.21
N THR A 111 -0.42 3.67 9.36
CA THR A 111 -0.83 4.24 10.67
C THR A 111 -0.22 5.62 10.87
N ILE A 112 1.05 5.79 10.48
CA ILE A 112 1.68 7.10 10.25
C ILE A 112 1.66 7.35 8.75
N PRO A 113 0.77 8.22 8.24
CA PRO A 113 0.61 8.43 6.81
C PRO A 113 1.88 9.00 6.15
N PHE A 114 2.24 8.47 4.98
CA PHE A 114 3.27 9.06 4.13
C PHE A 114 2.88 8.96 2.65
N GLU A 115 3.44 9.85 1.83
CA GLU A 115 3.11 9.97 0.40
C GLU A 115 3.88 8.93 -0.43
N VAL A 116 3.43 7.66 -0.37
CA VAL A 116 4.10 6.54 -1.05
C VAL A 116 4.08 6.70 -2.57
N GLU A 117 3.01 7.26 -3.15
CA GLU A 117 2.86 7.42 -4.59
C GLU A 117 3.92 8.35 -5.15
N ALA A 118 4.15 9.51 -4.52
CA ALA A 118 5.18 10.46 -4.92
C ALA A 118 6.57 9.84 -4.84
N LEU A 119 6.89 9.16 -3.74
CA LEU A 119 8.18 8.49 -3.56
C LEU A 119 8.44 7.44 -4.65
N ILE A 120 7.45 6.59 -4.93
CA ILE A 120 7.58 5.54 -5.94
C ILE A 120 7.74 6.17 -7.33
N GLN A 121 6.97 7.19 -7.68
CA GLN A 121 7.08 7.86 -8.98
C GLN A 121 8.47 8.46 -9.20
N ASP A 122 9.08 9.00 -8.15
CA ASP A 122 10.42 9.59 -8.21
C ASP A 122 11.51 8.54 -8.45
N ILE A 123 11.35 7.31 -7.93
CA ILE A 123 12.38 6.25 -8.06
C ILE A 123 12.21 5.35 -9.29
N LEU A 124 11.02 5.29 -9.90
CA LEU A 124 10.76 4.40 -11.04
C LEU A 124 11.76 4.51 -12.19
N PRO A 125 12.20 5.73 -12.62
CA PRO A 125 13.20 5.86 -13.68
C PRO A 125 14.56 5.23 -13.30
N ALA A 126 14.97 5.35 -12.04
CA ALA A 126 16.19 4.74 -11.53
C ALA A 126 16.06 3.21 -11.46
N VAL A 127 14.90 2.70 -10.99
CA VAL A 127 14.63 1.26 -10.98
C VAL A 127 14.70 0.67 -12.39
N GLU A 128 14.10 1.32 -13.37
CA GLU A 128 14.17 0.84 -14.76
C GLU A 128 15.60 0.88 -15.31
N SER A 129 16.37 1.94 -15.00
CA SER A 129 17.76 2.09 -15.45
C SER A 129 18.71 1.09 -14.81
N ASP A 130 18.64 0.93 -13.50
CA ASP A 130 19.65 0.21 -12.71
C ASP A 130 19.37 -1.29 -12.62
N PHE A 131 18.09 -1.68 -12.62
CA PHE A 131 17.66 -3.08 -12.54
C PHE A 131 17.14 -3.64 -13.86
N GLY A 132 16.99 -2.82 -14.91
CA GLY A 132 16.46 -3.24 -16.20
C GLY A 132 15.02 -3.75 -16.15
N THR A 133 14.27 -3.41 -15.10
CA THR A 133 12.92 -3.92 -14.83
C THR A 133 11.89 -2.80 -14.92
N LYS A 134 10.94 -2.94 -15.85
CA LYS A 134 9.77 -2.07 -15.89
C LYS A 134 8.73 -2.55 -14.89
N LEU A 135 8.30 -1.63 -14.03
CA LEU A 135 7.23 -1.88 -13.09
C LEU A 135 5.94 -1.20 -13.54
N THR A 136 4.82 -1.88 -13.31
CA THR A 136 3.50 -1.26 -13.30
C THR A 136 2.92 -1.40 -11.91
N ILE A 137 2.52 -0.28 -11.32
CA ILE A 137 2.14 -0.23 -9.92
C ILE A 137 0.74 0.34 -9.77
N PHE A 138 -0.12 -0.42 -9.13
CA PHE A 138 -1.41 0.04 -8.64
C PHE A 138 -1.30 0.36 -7.15
N PHE A 139 -1.59 1.60 -6.80
CA PHE A 139 -1.69 2.05 -5.42
C PHE A 139 -3.11 1.78 -4.92
N GLY A 140 -3.28 0.72 -4.14
CA GLY A 140 -4.55 0.45 -3.47
C GLY A 140 -4.90 1.55 -2.46
N ASN A 141 -6.15 1.56 -2.00
CA ASN A 141 -6.58 2.56 -1.03
C ASN A 141 -5.93 2.37 0.34
N SER A 142 -5.80 3.45 1.09
CA SER A 142 -5.37 3.40 2.48
C SER A 142 -6.56 3.10 3.40
N TRP A 143 -6.78 1.82 3.70
CA TRP A 143 -7.92 1.33 4.45
C TRP A 143 -7.71 1.40 5.96
N THR A 144 -8.73 1.79 6.72
CA THR A 144 -8.65 1.87 8.19
C THR A 144 -9.42 0.76 8.87
N LYS A 145 -8.86 0.26 9.97
CA LYS A 145 -9.52 -0.64 10.95
C LYS A 145 -10.16 -1.89 10.33
N LEU A 146 -9.57 -2.45 9.29
CA LEU A 146 -10.08 -3.67 8.68
C LEU A 146 -9.91 -4.87 9.60
N GLN A 147 -10.96 -5.68 9.71
CA GLN A 147 -10.86 -7.02 10.29
C GLN A 147 -10.22 -7.98 9.29
N ALA A 148 -9.80 -9.16 9.75
CA ALA A 148 -9.10 -10.13 8.92
C ALA A 148 -9.85 -10.47 7.61
N GLU A 149 -11.15 -10.77 7.71
CA GLU A 149 -11.95 -11.13 6.54
C GLU A 149 -12.18 -9.93 5.61
N GLU A 150 -12.36 -8.74 6.15
CA GLU A 150 -12.51 -7.52 5.36
C GLU A 150 -11.25 -7.20 4.56
N LEU A 151 -10.05 -7.39 5.15
CA LEU A 151 -8.80 -7.19 4.45
C LEU A 151 -8.62 -8.19 3.30
N ARG A 152 -9.04 -9.46 3.48
CA ARG A 152 -9.05 -10.45 2.40
C ARG A 152 -9.97 -10.04 1.25
N GLN A 153 -11.18 -9.59 1.56
CA GLN A 153 -12.15 -9.15 0.55
C GLN A 153 -11.67 -7.91 -0.21
N VAL A 154 -11.04 -6.97 0.49
CA VAL A 154 -10.40 -5.79 -0.13
C VAL A 154 -9.26 -6.22 -1.03
N PHE A 155 -8.35 -7.08 -0.54
CA PHE A 155 -7.27 -7.63 -1.34
C PHE A 155 -7.80 -8.30 -2.62
N ASP A 156 -8.80 -9.15 -2.52
CA ASP A 156 -9.39 -9.85 -3.67
C ASP A 156 -9.98 -8.85 -4.68
N SER A 157 -10.69 -7.83 -4.18
CA SER A 157 -11.31 -6.81 -5.02
C SER A 157 -10.27 -5.96 -5.76
N GLU A 158 -9.26 -5.46 -5.04
CA GLU A 158 -8.19 -4.65 -5.63
C GLU A 158 -7.31 -5.47 -6.58
N TYR A 159 -6.97 -6.72 -6.21
CA TYR A 159 -6.17 -7.61 -7.05
C TYR A 159 -6.87 -7.98 -8.35
N GLN A 160 -8.19 -8.20 -8.30
CA GLN A 160 -8.99 -8.44 -9.51
C GLN A 160 -8.97 -7.23 -10.43
N LEU A 161 -9.19 -6.02 -9.89
CA LEU A 161 -9.14 -4.78 -10.67
C LEU A 161 -7.78 -4.59 -11.34
N PHE A 162 -6.69 -4.82 -10.60
CA PHE A 162 -5.35 -4.74 -11.15
C PHE A 162 -5.12 -5.77 -12.24
N SER A 163 -5.60 -7.00 -12.06
CA SER A 163 -5.50 -8.08 -13.04
C SER A 163 -6.24 -7.76 -14.34
N ASP A 164 -7.41 -7.13 -14.25
CA ASP A 164 -8.19 -6.70 -15.41
C ASP A 164 -7.55 -5.50 -16.13
N PHE A 165 -6.87 -4.62 -15.38
CA PHE A 165 -6.24 -3.42 -15.91
C PHE A 165 -4.92 -3.71 -16.64
N VAL A 166 -4.05 -4.56 -16.10
CA VAL A 166 -2.69 -4.81 -16.62
C VAL A 166 -2.65 -5.08 -18.13
N PRO A 167 -3.52 -5.91 -18.73
CA PRO A 167 -3.50 -6.15 -20.18
C PRO A 167 -3.86 -4.93 -21.01
N LEU A 168 -4.51 -3.92 -20.42
CA LEU A 168 -5.08 -2.74 -21.10
C LEU A 168 -4.34 -1.44 -20.76
N LYS A 169 -3.35 -1.48 -19.88
CA LYS A 169 -2.66 -0.30 -19.31
C LYS A 169 -1.95 0.61 -20.34
N GLY A 170 -1.66 0.12 -21.53
CA GLY A 170 -0.84 0.85 -22.50
C GLY A 170 0.58 1.14 -21.96
N SER A 171 0.96 2.42 -21.92
CA SER A 171 2.25 2.89 -21.38
C SER A 171 2.21 3.31 -19.91
N GLU A 172 1.06 3.20 -19.23
CA GLU A 172 0.93 3.64 -17.83
C GLU A 172 1.76 2.74 -16.91
N GLN A 173 2.60 3.37 -16.08
CA GLN A 173 3.42 2.68 -15.08
C GLN A 173 2.83 2.77 -13.68
N THR A 174 2.05 3.81 -13.41
CA THR A 174 1.40 4.00 -12.10
C THR A 174 -0.06 4.35 -12.26
N ILE A 175 -0.90 3.82 -11.38
CA ILE A 175 -2.31 4.16 -11.32
C ILE A 175 -2.77 4.27 -9.85
N SER A 176 -3.41 5.39 -9.50
CA SER A 176 -3.99 5.59 -8.18
C SER A 176 -5.29 4.79 -7.99
N PHE A 177 -5.69 4.60 -6.73
CA PHE A 177 -6.90 3.85 -6.40
C PHE A 177 -8.15 4.40 -7.09
N ALA A 178 -8.43 5.70 -6.92
CA ALA A 178 -9.64 6.30 -7.46
C ALA A 178 -9.68 6.26 -9.00
N LYS A 179 -8.53 6.50 -9.66
CA LYS A 179 -8.41 6.39 -11.12
C LYS A 179 -8.71 4.98 -11.60
N MET A 180 -8.19 3.95 -10.92
CA MET A 180 -8.49 2.55 -11.19
C MET A 180 -9.97 2.24 -11.01
N ALA A 181 -10.58 2.71 -9.91
CA ALA A 181 -11.98 2.48 -9.62
C ALA A 181 -12.91 3.16 -10.65
N LEU A 182 -12.59 4.38 -11.08
CA LEU A 182 -13.32 5.11 -12.14
C LEU A 182 -13.20 4.39 -13.49
N TRP A 183 -12.00 3.94 -13.85
CA TRP A 183 -11.79 3.14 -15.05
C TRP A 183 -12.64 1.86 -15.02
N ALA A 184 -12.63 1.11 -13.93
CA ALA A 184 -13.40 -0.10 -13.77
C ALA A 184 -14.91 0.14 -13.89
N ARG A 185 -15.42 1.23 -13.27
CA ARG A 185 -16.84 1.61 -13.39
C ARG A 185 -17.24 1.97 -14.83
N SER A 186 -16.38 2.70 -15.54
CA SER A 186 -16.64 3.03 -16.95
C SER A 186 -16.70 1.78 -17.83
N GLY A 187 -15.92 0.75 -17.53
CA GLY A 187 -15.93 -0.56 -18.16
C GLY A 187 -16.99 -1.52 -17.61
N GLN A 188 -17.84 -1.09 -16.66
CA GLN A 188 -18.84 -1.92 -15.97
C GLN A 188 -18.25 -3.18 -15.29
N LEU A 189 -16.99 -3.08 -14.85
CA LEU A 189 -16.32 -4.15 -14.12
C LEU A 189 -16.81 -4.22 -12.67
N ASN A 190 -16.69 -5.39 -12.07
CA ASN A 190 -17.06 -5.61 -10.68
C ASN A 190 -15.98 -5.03 -9.74
N LEU A 191 -16.35 -4.08 -8.91
CA LEU A 191 -15.50 -3.47 -7.89
C LEU A 191 -15.47 -4.27 -6.57
N GLY A 192 -16.12 -5.42 -6.50
CA GLY A 192 -16.19 -6.24 -5.29
C GLY A 192 -16.81 -5.48 -4.12
N VAL A 193 -16.13 -5.52 -2.96
CA VAL A 193 -16.61 -4.87 -1.72
C VAL A 193 -16.29 -3.37 -1.63
N ILE A 194 -15.51 -2.85 -2.56
CA ILE A 194 -15.01 -1.46 -2.54
C ILE A 194 -16.16 -0.43 -2.44
N PRO A 195 -17.20 -0.46 -3.29
CA PRO A 195 -18.26 0.54 -3.25
C PRO A 195 -19.00 0.58 -1.92
N GLU A 196 -19.27 -0.58 -1.32
CA GLU A 196 -19.96 -0.68 -0.04
C GLU A 196 -19.11 -0.12 1.10
N LYS A 197 -17.80 -0.42 1.12
CA LYS A 197 -16.90 0.14 2.12
C LYS A 197 -16.75 1.66 2.01
N ILE A 198 -16.60 2.20 0.81
CA ILE A 198 -16.53 3.66 0.63
C ILE A 198 -17.85 4.31 1.03
N ARG A 199 -18.98 3.69 0.71
CA ARG A 199 -20.30 4.16 1.15
C ARG A 199 -20.40 4.22 2.67
N HIS A 200 -19.95 3.17 3.34
CA HIS A 200 -19.94 3.14 4.82
C HIS A 200 -19.19 4.34 5.40
N TYR A 201 -18.02 4.71 4.84
CA TYR A 201 -17.29 5.90 5.28
C TYR A 201 -18.04 7.22 4.97
N ILE A 202 -18.75 7.30 3.85
CA ILE A 202 -19.58 8.45 3.52
C ILE A 202 -20.73 8.59 4.53
N ASP A 203 -21.39 7.49 4.88
CA ASP A 203 -22.55 7.44 5.76
C ASP A 203 -22.21 7.68 7.24
N GLU A 204 -20.94 7.55 7.65
CA GLU A 204 -20.50 7.89 9.01
C GLU A 204 -20.73 9.37 9.38
N SER A 205 -20.83 10.25 8.41
CA SER A 205 -21.11 11.69 8.61
C SER A 205 -22.35 12.08 7.85
N LYS A 206 -23.38 12.52 8.58
CA LYS A 206 -24.71 12.89 8.02
C LYS A 206 -24.69 13.94 6.91
N ASP A 207 -23.64 14.78 6.88
CA ASP A 207 -23.50 15.87 5.91
C ASP A 207 -22.43 15.57 4.83
N MET A 208 -21.86 14.37 4.82
CA MET A 208 -20.78 14.07 3.88
C MET A 208 -21.28 13.99 2.43
N VAL A 209 -22.49 13.49 2.19
CA VAL A 209 -23.10 13.47 0.86
C VAL A 209 -23.27 14.90 0.33
N ASP A 210 -23.76 15.82 1.17
CA ASP A 210 -23.93 17.24 0.80
C ASP A 210 -22.58 17.91 0.54
N ILE A 211 -21.55 17.57 1.32
CA ILE A 211 -20.18 18.07 1.13
C ILE A 211 -19.64 17.58 -0.21
N ILE A 212 -19.77 16.30 -0.53
CA ILE A 212 -19.30 15.72 -1.80
C ILE A 212 -20.01 16.40 -2.98
N GLU A 213 -21.34 16.58 -2.93
CA GLU A 213 -22.10 17.26 -3.98
C GLU A 213 -21.71 18.73 -4.12
N ALA A 214 -21.53 19.43 -3.00
CA ALA A 214 -21.09 20.82 -3.01
C ALA A 214 -19.67 20.99 -3.54
N MET A 215 -18.74 20.10 -3.16
CA MET A 215 -17.36 20.06 -3.68
C MET A 215 -17.36 19.79 -5.19
N TRP A 216 -18.16 18.83 -5.65
CA TRP A 216 -18.30 18.49 -7.06
C TRP A 216 -18.79 19.69 -7.88
N THR A 217 -19.91 20.29 -7.47
CA THR A 217 -20.49 21.43 -8.19
C THR A 217 -19.69 22.73 -8.08
N SER A 218 -18.82 22.85 -7.09
CA SER A 218 -17.88 23.96 -6.91
C SER A 218 -16.48 23.69 -7.46
N GLN A 219 -16.29 22.56 -8.16
CA GLN A 219 -14.99 22.17 -8.75
C GLN A 219 -13.84 22.24 -7.74
N THR A 220 -14.04 21.65 -6.56
CA THR A 220 -13.09 21.64 -5.43
C THR A 220 -12.75 23.02 -4.81
N ASN A 221 -13.47 24.08 -5.18
CA ASN A 221 -13.26 25.40 -4.60
C ASN A 221 -13.82 25.46 -3.17
N LEU A 222 -12.93 25.42 -2.18
CA LEU A 222 -13.31 25.36 -0.75
C LEU A 222 -14.11 26.57 -0.28
N VAL A 223 -13.85 27.76 -0.82
CA VAL A 223 -14.59 28.98 -0.43
C VAL A 223 -16.04 28.91 -0.93
N GLN A 224 -16.24 28.56 -2.19
CA GLN A 224 -17.58 28.41 -2.78
C GLN A 224 -18.32 27.23 -2.14
N THR A 225 -17.65 26.13 -1.86
CA THR A 225 -18.25 24.97 -1.17
C THR A 225 -18.75 25.36 0.23
N ALA A 226 -17.90 26.05 1.01
CA ALA A 226 -18.29 26.50 2.36
C ALA A 226 -19.46 27.47 2.32
N GLN A 227 -19.50 28.40 1.36
CA GLN A 227 -20.63 29.32 1.16
C GLN A 227 -21.92 28.57 0.80
N LYS A 228 -21.87 27.59 -0.12
CA LYS A 228 -23.04 26.78 -0.48
C LYS A 228 -23.61 25.99 0.70
N LEU A 229 -22.73 25.50 1.58
CA LEU A 229 -23.13 24.72 2.75
C LEU A 229 -23.41 25.56 4.00
N PHE A 230 -23.35 26.89 3.88
CA PHE A 230 -23.52 27.83 5.01
C PHE A 230 -22.62 27.50 6.20
N MET A 231 -21.37 27.05 5.94
CA MET A 231 -20.40 26.72 6.98
C MET A 231 -19.11 27.54 6.86
N HIS A 232 -18.38 27.64 7.97
CA HIS A 232 -17.08 28.29 7.95
C HIS A 232 -16.05 27.39 7.21
N ARG A 233 -15.14 28.01 6.43
CA ARG A 233 -14.11 27.30 5.68
C ARG A 233 -13.29 26.32 6.53
N ASN A 234 -12.94 26.70 7.76
CA ASN A 234 -12.17 25.83 8.64
C ASN A 234 -12.98 24.60 9.09
N SER A 235 -14.30 24.74 9.27
CA SER A 235 -15.17 23.61 9.58
C SER A 235 -15.28 22.65 8.40
N LEU A 236 -15.37 23.16 7.18
CA LEU A 236 -15.30 22.33 5.98
C LEU A 236 -13.95 21.61 5.89
N GLN A 237 -12.83 22.34 6.05
CA GLN A 237 -11.50 21.76 6.02
C GLN A 237 -11.36 20.61 7.02
N TYR A 238 -11.78 20.82 8.29
CA TYR A 238 -11.76 19.76 9.32
C TYR A 238 -12.55 18.52 8.90
N LYS A 239 -13.74 18.69 8.30
CA LYS A 239 -14.56 17.57 7.81
C LYS A 239 -13.90 16.82 6.66
N LEU A 240 -13.28 17.52 5.72
CA LEU A 240 -12.52 16.93 4.62
C LEU A 240 -11.32 16.14 5.12
N ASP A 241 -10.55 16.70 6.06
CA ASP A 241 -9.38 16.03 6.63
C ASP A 241 -9.77 14.81 7.47
N LYS A 242 -10.89 14.90 8.21
CA LYS A 242 -11.46 13.76 8.94
C LYS A 242 -11.90 12.65 7.98
N PHE A 243 -12.58 12.98 6.89
CA PHE A 243 -13.01 12.02 5.88
C PHE A 243 -11.80 11.36 5.22
N HIS A 244 -10.79 12.13 4.80
CA HIS A 244 -9.54 11.61 4.26
C HIS A 244 -8.84 10.67 5.25
N SER A 245 -8.74 11.08 6.51
CA SER A 245 -8.17 10.26 7.57
C SER A 245 -8.90 8.95 7.79
N LEU A 246 -10.21 8.88 7.55
CA LEU A 246 -11.03 7.69 7.71
C LEU A 246 -11.03 6.80 6.47
N SER A 247 -11.28 7.38 5.31
CA SER A 247 -11.55 6.67 4.05
C SER A 247 -10.32 6.43 3.20
N GLY A 248 -9.21 7.16 3.43
CA GLY A 248 -8.05 7.21 2.53
C GLY A 248 -8.24 8.13 1.31
N LEU A 249 -9.45 8.65 1.05
CA LEU A 249 -9.78 9.45 -0.13
C LEU A 249 -9.76 10.95 0.18
N ASN A 250 -9.07 11.72 -0.66
CA ASN A 250 -8.92 13.16 -0.52
C ASN A 250 -9.88 13.89 -1.46
N LEU A 251 -10.99 14.41 -0.95
CA LEU A 251 -12.01 15.11 -1.75
C LEU A 251 -11.50 16.41 -2.41
N LYS A 252 -10.26 16.83 -2.19
CA LYS A 252 -9.60 17.90 -2.95
C LYS A 252 -8.94 17.38 -4.22
N ASN A 253 -8.71 16.06 -4.33
CA ASN A 253 -8.29 15.38 -5.54
C ASN A 253 -9.53 15.11 -6.41
N LEU A 254 -9.44 15.40 -7.71
CA LEU A 254 -10.59 15.27 -8.61
C LEU A 254 -11.01 13.83 -8.85
N ASP A 255 -10.09 12.89 -8.92
CA ASP A 255 -10.41 11.48 -9.14
C ASP A 255 -11.09 10.88 -7.90
N ASP A 256 -10.57 11.17 -6.69
CA ASP A 256 -11.17 10.76 -5.43
C ASP A 256 -12.58 11.34 -5.27
N LEU A 257 -12.73 12.64 -5.56
CA LEU A 257 -14.02 13.31 -5.52
C LEU A 257 -15.01 12.72 -6.53
N ALA A 258 -14.58 12.48 -7.77
CA ALA A 258 -15.42 11.89 -8.81
C ALA A 258 -15.90 10.49 -8.41
N PHE A 259 -15.01 9.67 -7.85
CA PHE A 259 -15.37 8.34 -7.36
C PHE A 259 -16.35 8.41 -6.19
N CYS A 260 -16.09 9.23 -5.17
CA CYS A 260 -17.00 9.42 -4.04
C CYS A 260 -18.37 9.96 -4.49
N HIS A 261 -18.39 10.90 -5.43
CA HIS A 261 -19.63 11.47 -5.98
C HIS A 261 -20.47 10.40 -6.70
N GLN A 262 -19.83 9.51 -7.47
CA GLN A 262 -20.55 8.40 -8.11
C GLN A 262 -21.11 7.40 -7.10
N ILE A 263 -20.39 7.12 -6.00
CA ILE A 263 -20.85 6.23 -4.94
C ILE A 263 -22.01 6.87 -4.16
N GLY A 264 -21.90 8.16 -3.82
CA GLY A 264 -22.96 8.90 -3.10
C GLY A 264 -24.27 9.01 -3.88
N ARG A 265 -24.21 9.22 -5.21
CA ARG A 265 -25.41 9.33 -6.07
C ARG A 265 -26.13 8.02 -6.35
N ALA A 266 -25.50 6.89 -6.17
CA ALA A 266 -26.13 5.58 -6.40
C ALA A 266 -27.26 5.27 -5.38
N HIS A 267 -27.63 6.23 -4.52
CA HIS A 267 -28.68 6.13 -3.49
C HIS A 267 -29.79 7.19 -3.57
N VAL A 268 -29.70 8.12 -4.50
CA VAL A 268 -30.79 9.06 -4.81
C VAL A 268 -31.51 8.59 -6.07
#